data_d3f5f6701ee0b113fb5c5ab9c918518a
#
_entry.id   d3f5f6701ee0b113fb5c5ab9c918518a
#
_cell.length_a   1.000
_cell.length_b   1.000
_cell.length_c   1.000
_cell.angle_alpha   90.00
_cell.angle_beta   90.00
_cell.angle_gamma   90.00
#
_symmetry.space_group_name_H-M   'P 1'
#
loop_
_entity.id
_entity.type
_entity.pdbx_description
1 polymer ?
#
loop_
_entity_poly.entity_id
_entity_poly.type
_entity_poly.pdbx_seq_one_letter_code
_entity_poly.pdbx_strand_id
1 'polypeptide(L)'
;MKPQTFTWKKLTADELTRVYLDEMRRDFPPSELKPLSMILNSEAAGMAHTWGVFEGETLVSYLLMVRPMGCEVSQLDYFSVLPAYRSTGIGARLLAALPAHEEGAKAILIEAECPEKADDEAMAVRRLGFYARCGAVDTGWTEHLFDAWFRVLVLPAKGETLDAETANKELADCYSRVMGVDKWRRYVQLYRPDGTEEKF
;
A
#
# COMPACT_ATOMS: atom_id res chain seq x y z
N MET A 1 -26.48 7.41 16.47
CA MET A 1 -25.35 6.45 16.51
C MET A 1 -24.16 7.16 17.14
N LYS A 2 -23.50 6.54 18.12
CA LYS A 2 -22.23 7.09 18.63
C LYS A 2 -21.22 7.11 17.50
N PRO A 3 -20.36 8.14 17.38
CA PRO A 3 -19.31 8.14 16.38
C PRO A 3 -18.40 6.94 16.65
N GLN A 4 -18.20 6.12 15.64
CA GLN A 4 -17.31 4.96 15.70
C GLN A 4 -15.87 5.47 15.79
N THR A 5 -15.20 5.20 16.91
CA THR A 5 -13.82 5.63 17.18
C THR A 5 -12.89 4.46 16.95
N PHE A 6 -11.86 4.68 16.13
CA PHE A 6 -10.83 3.67 15.86
C PHE A 6 -9.54 4.02 16.56
N THR A 7 -8.91 3.02 17.15
CA THR A 7 -7.56 3.10 17.69
C THR A 7 -6.57 2.49 16.71
N TRP A 8 -5.51 3.23 16.37
CA TRP A 8 -4.42 2.78 15.54
C TRP A 8 -3.26 2.34 16.42
N LYS A 9 -2.69 1.18 16.13
CA LYS A 9 -1.57 0.62 16.85
C LYS A 9 -0.60 -0.04 15.88
N LYS A 10 0.68 0.25 15.99
CA LYS A 10 1.70 -0.56 15.31
C LYS A 10 1.73 -1.95 15.94
N LEU A 11 1.55 -2.98 15.12
CA LEU A 11 1.53 -4.36 15.59
C LEU A 11 2.94 -4.79 16.01
N THR A 12 3.02 -5.58 17.06
CA THR A 12 4.25 -6.31 17.41
C THR A 12 4.44 -7.49 16.46
N ALA A 13 5.63 -8.08 16.41
CA ALA A 13 5.91 -9.26 15.58
C ALA A 13 4.96 -10.44 15.87
N ASP A 14 4.57 -10.65 17.13
CA ASP A 14 3.61 -11.70 17.52
C ASP A 14 2.19 -11.38 17.04
N GLU A 15 1.78 -10.13 17.13
CA GLU A 15 0.47 -9.66 16.65
C GLU A 15 0.39 -9.73 15.14
N LEU A 16 1.42 -9.26 14.43
CA LEU A 16 1.53 -9.37 12.99
C LEU A 16 1.51 -10.83 12.54
N THR A 17 2.22 -11.72 13.23
CA THR A 17 2.20 -13.16 12.92
C THR A 17 0.78 -13.72 12.99
N ARG A 18 0.00 -13.35 14.01
CA ARG A 18 -1.42 -13.76 14.13
C ARG A 18 -2.27 -13.19 12.99
N VAL A 19 -2.14 -11.88 12.71
CA VAL A 19 -2.85 -11.23 11.59
C VAL A 19 -2.48 -11.88 10.26
N TYR A 20 -1.21 -12.21 10.05
CA TYR A 20 -0.76 -12.90 8.85
C TYR A 20 -1.43 -14.27 8.68
N LEU A 21 -1.43 -15.10 9.72
CA LEU A 21 -1.95 -16.46 9.67
C LEU A 21 -3.48 -16.50 9.55
N ASP A 22 -4.17 -15.63 10.28
CA ASP A 22 -5.64 -15.68 10.42
C ASP A 22 -6.34 -14.83 9.34
N GLU A 23 -5.73 -13.70 8.92
CA GLU A 23 -6.39 -12.70 8.08
C GLU A 23 -5.72 -12.56 6.70
N MET A 24 -4.41 -12.28 6.63
CA MET A 24 -3.74 -11.99 5.35
C MET A 24 -3.78 -13.19 4.41
N ARG A 25 -3.58 -14.41 4.90
CA ARG A 25 -3.67 -15.64 4.12
C ARG A 25 -5.08 -15.92 3.55
N ARG A 26 -6.11 -15.35 4.15
CA ARG A 26 -7.48 -15.40 3.65
C ARG A 26 -7.74 -14.29 2.63
N ASP A 27 -7.20 -13.09 2.89
CA ASP A 27 -7.52 -11.87 2.15
C ASP A 27 -6.73 -11.72 0.85
N PHE A 28 -5.55 -12.36 0.76
CA PHE A 28 -4.66 -12.29 -0.40
C PHE A 28 -4.34 -13.69 -0.94
N PRO A 29 -4.31 -13.86 -2.27
CA PRO A 29 -3.90 -15.14 -2.87
C PRO A 29 -2.43 -15.42 -2.57
N PRO A 30 -1.99 -16.70 -2.52
CA PRO A 30 -0.60 -17.07 -2.22
C PRO A 30 0.43 -16.47 -3.20
N SER A 31 0.03 -16.17 -4.43
CA SER A 31 0.87 -15.54 -5.46
C SER A 31 1.20 -14.08 -5.16
N GLU A 32 0.34 -13.38 -4.40
CA GLU A 32 0.51 -11.97 -4.06
C GLU A 32 1.04 -11.77 -2.63
N LEU A 33 0.89 -12.79 -1.76
CA LEU A 33 1.24 -12.66 -0.36
C LEU A 33 2.73 -12.96 -0.13
N LYS A 34 3.49 -11.94 0.27
CA LYS A 34 4.90 -12.09 0.68
C LYS A 34 5.04 -13.07 1.84
N PRO A 35 6.10 -13.88 1.88
CA PRO A 35 6.38 -14.75 3.03
C PRO A 35 6.43 -13.96 4.35
N LEU A 36 5.86 -14.51 5.41
CA LEU A 36 5.85 -13.88 6.74
C LEU A 36 7.25 -13.47 7.20
N SER A 37 8.26 -14.32 6.96
CA SER A 37 9.65 -14.01 7.32
C SER A 37 10.19 -12.77 6.59
N MET A 38 9.76 -12.52 5.36
CA MET A 38 10.17 -11.33 4.60
C MET A 38 9.56 -10.08 5.25
N ILE A 39 8.28 -10.11 5.62
CA ILE A 39 7.60 -8.99 6.27
C ILE A 39 8.25 -8.70 7.63
N LEU A 40 8.42 -9.72 8.47
CA LEU A 40 9.05 -9.57 9.80
C LEU A 40 10.48 -9.04 9.71
N ASN A 41 11.27 -9.50 8.74
CA ASN A 41 12.64 -9.00 8.53
C ASN A 41 12.64 -7.53 8.08
N SER A 42 11.69 -7.12 7.22
CA SER A 42 11.57 -5.72 6.80
C SER A 42 11.18 -4.81 7.98
N GLU A 43 10.26 -5.26 8.86
CA GLU A 43 9.91 -4.52 10.07
C GLU A 43 11.07 -4.45 11.07
N ALA A 44 11.77 -5.56 11.30
CA ALA A 44 12.94 -5.61 12.17
C ALA A 44 14.08 -4.70 11.67
N ALA A 45 14.21 -4.54 10.35
CA ALA A 45 15.17 -3.63 9.73
C ALA A 45 14.70 -2.15 9.71
N GLY A 46 13.50 -1.85 10.23
CA GLY A 46 12.94 -0.51 10.22
C GLY A 46 12.52 0.00 8.83
N MET A 47 12.35 -0.91 7.86
CA MET A 47 11.93 -0.57 6.50
C MET A 47 10.41 -0.66 6.30
N ALA A 48 9.71 -1.32 7.22
CA ALA A 48 8.27 -1.49 7.17
C ALA A 48 7.66 -1.45 8.57
N HIS A 49 6.35 -1.31 8.64
CA HIS A 49 5.57 -1.50 9.85
C HIS A 49 4.10 -1.80 9.48
N THR A 50 3.40 -2.47 10.38
CA THR A 50 1.99 -2.80 10.17
C THR A 50 1.12 -2.08 11.20
N TRP A 51 0.16 -1.30 10.69
CA TRP A 51 -0.92 -0.75 11.50
C TRP A 51 -2.02 -1.79 11.70
N GLY A 52 -2.37 -2.08 12.94
CA GLY A 52 -3.65 -2.66 13.31
C GLY A 52 -4.63 -1.57 13.69
N VAL A 53 -5.84 -1.62 13.17
CA VAL A 53 -6.91 -0.67 13.48
C VAL A 53 -7.99 -1.40 14.26
N PHE A 54 -8.37 -0.86 15.41
CA PHE A 54 -9.24 -1.52 16.37
C PHE A 54 -10.47 -0.69 16.70
N GLU A 55 -11.61 -1.37 16.87
CA GLU A 55 -12.80 -0.86 17.55
C GLU A 55 -12.87 -1.52 18.93
N GLY A 56 -12.52 -0.77 19.99
CA GLY A 56 -12.25 -1.35 21.29
C GLY A 56 -11.05 -2.31 21.21
N GLU A 57 -11.25 -3.59 21.54
CA GLU A 57 -10.22 -4.64 21.45
C GLU A 57 -10.30 -5.45 20.14
N THR A 58 -11.30 -5.18 19.31
CA THR A 58 -11.55 -5.95 18.08
C THR A 58 -10.78 -5.36 16.91
N LEU A 59 -9.95 -6.14 16.26
CA LEU A 59 -9.30 -5.76 15.00
C LEU A 59 -10.37 -5.59 13.92
N VAL A 60 -10.34 -4.46 13.20
CA VAL A 60 -11.27 -4.16 12.11
C VAL A 60 -10.57 -4.02 10.77
N SER A 61 -9.28 -3.70 10.79
CA SER A 61 -8.47 -3.51 9.58
C SER A 61 -6.99 -3.64 9.91
N TYR A 62 -6.18 -3.93 8.90
CA TYR A 62 -4.72 -3.82 8.97
C TYR A 62 -4.17 -3.18 7.69
N LEU A 63 -3.05 -2.46 7.84
CA LEU A 63 -2.34 -1.78 6.77
C LEU A 63 -0.83 -2.00 6.95
N LEU A 64 -0.19 -2.64 5.99
CA LEU A 64 1.26 -2.79 5.98
C LEU A 64 1.85 -1.66 5.15
N MET A 65 2.73 -0.90 5.77
CA MET A 65 3.41 0.24 5.20
C MET A 65 4.88 -0.07 4.99
N VAL A 66 5.42 0.31 3.84
CA VAL A 66 6.85 0.22 3.54
C VAL A 66 7.40 1.63 3.40
N ARG A 67 8.39 1.96 4.25
CA ARG A 67 9.08 3.25 4.23
C ARG A 67 10.49 3.10 4.73
N PRO A 68 11.46 2.78 3.87
CA PRO A 68 12.87 2.79 4.22
C PRO A 68 13.33 4.15 4.73
N MET A 69 14.34 4.16 5.60
CA MET A 69 14.91 5.40 6.10
C MET A 69 15.38 6.31 4.95
N GLY A 70 14.98 7.57 5.00
CA GLY A 70 15.30 8.59 4.00
C GLY A 70 14.33 8.68 2.83
N CYS A 71 13.29 7.82 2.74
CA CYS A 71 12.21 7.98 1.78
C CYS A 71 11.21 9.04 2.26
N GLU A 72 10.82 9.93 1.36
CA GLU A 72 9.85 10.99 1.62
C GLU A 72 8.39 10.52 1.50
N VAL A 73 8.18 9.28 1.01
CA VAL A 73 6.87 8.66 0.84
C VAL A 73 6.76 7.37 1.64
N SER A 74 5.53 6.96 1.96
CA SER A 74 5.23 5.60 2.45
C SER A 74 4.46 4.85 1.37
N GLN A 75 4.82 3.60 1.11
CA GLN A 75 4.08 2.71 0.20
C GLN A 75 3.07 1.91 1.01
N LEU A 76 1.81 1.87 0.58
CA LEU A 76 0.77 1.00 1.11
C LEU A 76 0.84 -0.36 0.41
N ASP A 77 1.55 -1.29 1.04
CA ASP A 77 1.83 -2.62 0.46
C ASP A 77 0.63 -3.58 0.60
N TYR A 78 0.01 -3.63 1.78
CA TYR A 78 -1.21 -4.39 2.00
C TYR A 78 -2.24 -3.56 2.76
N PHE A 79 -3.50 -3.63 2.33
CA PHE A 79 -4.62 -3.03 3.02
C PHE A 79 -5.85 -3.93 2.96
N SER A 80 -6.39 -4.27 4.11
CA SER A 80 -7.66 -4.98 4.19
C SER A 80 -8.52 -4.52 5.35
N VAL A 81 -9.81 -4.38 5.07
CA VAL A 81 -10.87 -4.28 6.07
C VAL A 81 -11.44 -5.67 6.29
N LEU A 82 -11.53 -6.12 7.53
CA LEU A 82 -12.02 -7.45 7.85
C LEU A 82 -13.45 -7.67 7.35
N PRO A 83 -13.84 -8.89 6.94
CA PRO A 83 -15.11 -9.17 6.26
C PRO A 83 -16.33 -8.61 6.96
N ALA A 84 -16.39 -8.71 8.30
CA ALA A 84 -17.53 -8.21 9.10
C ALA A 84 -17.74 -6.68 9.00
N TYR A 85 -16.71 -5.95 8.55
CA TYR A 85 -16.70 -4.48 8.49
C TYR A 85 -16.68 -3.93 7.06
N ARG A 86 -16.63 -4.80 6.04
CA ARG A 86 -16.66 -4.40 4.63
C ARG A 86 -17.99 -3.74 4.26
N SER A 87 -17.95 -2.89 3.24
CA SER A 87 -19.11 -2.15 2.72
C SER A 87 -19.79 -1.19 3.71
N THR A 88 -19.14 -0.86 4.82
CA THR A 88 -19.64 0.08 5.84
C THR A 88 -19.03 1.49 5.74
N GLY A 89 -18.15 1.72 4.74
CA GLY A 89 -17.41 2.98 4.57
C GLY A 89 -16.15 3.09 5.44
N ILE A 90 -15.82 2.08 6.25
CA ILE A 90 -14.64 2.09 7.12
C ILE A 90 -13.37 2.24 6.29
N GLY A 91 -13.20 1.50 5.20
CA GLY A 91 -12.00 1.58 4.36
C GLY A 91 -11.69 3.00 3.89
N ALA A 92 -12.71 3.75 3.45
CA ALA A 92 -12.52 5.14 3.03
C ALA A 92 -12.12 6.05 4.20
N ARG A 93 -12.71 5.85 5.38
CA ARG A 93 -12.35 6.61 6.60
C ARG A 93 -10.91 6.33 7.03
N LEU A 94 -10.45 5.09 6.91
CA LEU A 94 -9.09 4.70 7.27
C LEU A 94 -8.08 5.29 6.28
N LEU A 95 -8.33 5.22 4.98
CA LEU A 95 -7.45 5.86 3.99
C LEU A 95 -7.38 7.38 4.16
N ALA A 96 -8.49 8.03 4.48
CA ALA A 96 -8.50 9.46 4.77
C ALA A 96 -7.68 9.83 6.03
N ALA A 97 -7.60 8.91 7.01
CA ALA A 97 -6.83 9.11 8.24
C ALA A 97 -5.35 8.70 8.09
N LEU A 98 -5.03 7.78 7.18
CA LEU A 98 -3.70 7.17 7.04
C LEU A 98 -2.56 8.20 6.93
N PRO A 99 -2.66 9.28 6.12
CA PRO A 99 -1.57 10.25 6.01
C PRO A 99 -1.21 10.93 7.35
N ALA A 100 -2.17 11.04 8.28
CA ALA A 100 -1.90 11.60 9.61
C ALA A 100 -1.17 10.60 10.54
N HIS A 101 -1.20 9.32 10.23
CA HIS A 101 -0.48 8.27 10.96
C HIS A 101 0.92 7.99 10.37
N GLU A 102 1.17 8.42 9.13
CA GLU A 102 2.47 8.32 8.46
C GLU A 102 3.27 9.63 8.59
N GLU A 103 3.57 10.00 9.84
CA GLU A 103 4.26 11.26 10.16
C GLU A 103 5.55 11.43 9.34
N GLY A 104 5.70 12.61 8.73
CA GLY A 104 6.85 12.98 7.90
C GLY A 104 6.85 12.36 6.49
N ALA A 105 5.82 11.59 6.09
CA ALA A 105 5.61 11.23 4.70
C ALA A 105 4.87 12.37 3.97
N LYS A 106 5.35 12.75 2.78
CA LYS A 106 4.66 13.73 1.92
C LYS A 106 3.43 13.12 1.23
N ALA A 107 3.47 11.82 0.99
CA ALA A 107 2.38 11.08 0.36
C ALA A 107 2.43 9.58 0.71
N ILE A 108 1.29 8.92 0.50
CA ILE A 108 1.19 7.47 0.45
C ILE A 108 1.13 7.06 -1.02
N LEU A 109 2.04 6.20 -1.44
CA LEU A 109 1.98 5.56 -2.75
C LEU A 109 1.14 4.29 -2.66
N ILE A 110 0.30 4.07 -3.66
CA ILE A 110 -0.60 2.92 -3.73
C ILE A 110 -0.45 2.31 -5.11
N GLU A 111 -0.18 1.01 -5.14
CA GLU A 111 -0.16 0.22 -6.35
C GLU A 111 -1.51 -0.48 -6.48
N ALA A 112 -2.27 -0.10 -7.48
CA ALA A 112 -3.57 -0.70 -7.76
C ALA A 112 -3.52 -1.41 -9.10
N GLU A 113 -4.02 -2.66 -9.12
CA GLU A 113 -4.01 -3.52 -10.30
C GLU A 113 -4.53 -2.78 -11.55
N CYS A 114 -3.79 -2.90 -12.65
CA CYS A 114 -4.11 -2.24 -13.91
C CYS A 114 -5.29 -2.96 -14.59
N PRO A 115 -6.47 -2.33 -14.77
CA PRO A 115 -7.65 -3.00 -15.28
C PRO A 115 -7.44 -3.71 -16.61
N GLU A 116 -6.68 -3.09 -17.52
CA GLU A 116 -6.43 -3.61 -18.87
C GLU A 116 -5.53 -4.87 -18.88
N LYS A 117 -4.97 -5.23 -17.72
CA LYS A 117 -4.06 -6.36 -17.52
C LYS A 117 -4.52 -7.30 -16.41
N ALA A 118 -5.61 -6.98 -15.73
CA ALA A 118 -6.15 -7.72 -14.61
C ALA A 118 -6.96 -8.94 -15.06
N ASP A 119 -6.89 -10.02 -14.30
CA ASP A 119 -7.76 -11.20 -14.51
C ASP A 119 -9.25 -10.85 -14.24
N ASP A 120 -9.52 -9.98 -13.26
CA ASP A 120 -10.84 -9.42 -12.97
C ASP A 120 -10.83 -7.89 -13.20
N GLU A 121 -10.99 -7.48 -14.46
CA GLU A 121 -11.05 -6.07 -14.86
C GLU A 121 -12.10 -5.28 -14.05
N ALA A 122 -13.28 -5.86 -13.83
CA ALA A 122 -14.35 -5.19 -13.11
C ALA A 122 -13.99 -4.92 -11.64
N MET A 123 -13.26 -5.83 -11.00
CA MET A 123 -12.74 -5.64 -9.65
C MET A 123 -11.64 -4.57 -9.63
N ALA A 124 -10.70 -4.61 -10.57
CA ALA A 124 -9.63 -3.62 -10.69
C ALA A 124 -10.20 -2.21 -10.88
N VAL A 125 -11.18 -2.03 -11.78
CA VAL A 125 -11.89 -0.75 -11.98
C VAL A 125 -12.58 -0.28 -10.69
N ARG A 126 -13.26 -1.18 -9.96
CA ARG A 126 -13.89 -0.82 -8.67
C ARG A 126 -12.86 -0.37 -7.64
N ARG A 127 -11.69 -1.03 -7.60
CA ARG A 127 -10.59 -0.71 -6.69
C ARG A 127 -9.98 0.67 -7.01
N LEU A 128 -9.69 0.97 -8.28
CA LEU A 128 -9.25 2.31 -8.70
C LEU A 128 -10.28 3.38 -8.34
N GLY A 129 -11.56 3.15 -8.64
CA GLY A 129 -12.64 4.06 -8.28
C GLY A 129 -12.78 4.27 -6.76
N PHE A 130 -12.50 3.26 -5.96
CA PHE A 130 -12.46 3.38 -4.50
C PHE A 130 -11.32 4.30 -4.06
N TYR A 131 -10.09 4.09 -4.52
CA TYR A 131 -8.95 4.93 -4.18
C TYR A 131 -9.15 6.38 -4.64
N ALA A 132 -9.67 6.60 -5.85
CA ALA A 132 -9.98 7.94 -6.34
C ALA A 132 -11.00 8.68 -5.44
N ARG A 133 -12.06 8.00 -4.98
CA ARG A 133 -13.02 8.58 -4.02
C ARG A 133 -12.40 8.88 -2.65
N CYS A 134 -11.32 8.21 -2.30
CA CYS A 134 -10.55 8.47 -1.07
C CYS A 134 -9.53 9.61 -1.24
N GLY A 135 -9.43 10.22 -2.41
CA GLY A 135 -8.54 11.34 -2.69
C GLY A 135 -7.18 10.94 -3.28
N ALA A 136 -6.99 9.66 -3.62
CA ALA A 136 -5.80 9.25 -4.36
C ALA A 136 -5.89 9.73 -5.82
N VAL A 137 -4.78 10.19 -6.34
CA VAL A 137 -4.62 10.68 -7.72
C VAL A 137 -3.82 9.67 -8.52
N ASP A 138 -4.34 9.24 -9.67
CA ASP A 138 -3.61 8.40 -10.61
C ASP A 138 -2.50 9.23 -11.27
N THR A 139 -1.26 8.77 -11.19
CA THR A 139 -0.11 9.43 -11.82
C THR A 139 -0.09 9.27 -13.33
N GLY A 140 -0.90 8.36 -13.87
CA GLY A 140 -0.86 7.93 -15.26
C GLY A 140 0.29 6.96 -15.57
N TRP A 141 1.17 6.71 -14.61
CA TRP A 141 2.24 5.73 -14.78
C TRP A 141 1.73 4.33 -14.48
N THR A 142 2.35 3.36 -15.15
CA THR A 142 2.14 1.93 -14.87
C THR A 142 3.42 1.29 -14.40
N GLU A 143 3.27 0.29 -13.57
CA GLU A 143 4.33 -0.54 -13.07
C GLU A 143 4.11 -1.99 -13.48
N HIS A 144 5.18 -2.64 -13.92
CA HIS A 144 5.24 -4.08 -14.06
C HIS A 144 6.14 -4.63 -12.96
N LEU A 145 5.54 -5.27 -11.98
CA LEU A 145 6.21 -5.86 -10.83
C LEU A 145 6.05 -7.37 -10.85
N PHE A 146 7.14 -8.11 -11.03
CA PHE A 146 7.12 -9.55 -11.31
C PHE A 146 6.23 -9.88 -12.53
N ASP A 147 5.09 -10.51 -12.29
CA ASP A 147 4.14 -10.92 -13.35
C ASP A 147 2.84 -10.08 -13.34
N ALA A 148 2.77 -9.03 -12.52
CA ALA A 148 1.58 -8.21 -12.35
C ALA A 148 1.78 -6.76 -12.83
N TRP A 149 0.70 -6.12 -13.27
CA TRP A 149 0.67 -4.75 -13.71
C TRP A 149 -0.16 -3.88 -12.79
N PHE A 150 0.40 -2.71 -12.43
CA PHE A 150 -0.24 -1.78 -11.50
C PHE A 150 -0.31 -0.37 -12.08
N ARG A 151 -1.32 0.39 -11.65
CA ARG A 151 -1.37 1.84 -11.70
C ARG A 151 -0.72 2.38 -10.44
N VAL A 152 0.13 3.38 -10.58
CA VAL A 152 0.73 4.07 -9.44
C VAL A 152 -0.15 5.26 -9.06
N LEU A 153 -0.67 5.23 -7.84
CA LEU A 153 -1.53 6.27 -7.29
C LEU A 153 -0.82 7.00 -6.15
N VAL A 154 -1.11 8.28 -6.00
CA VAL A 154 -0.61 9.14 -4.91
C VAL A 154 -1.77 9.59 -4.04
N LEU A 155 -1.72 9.28 -2.76
CA LEU A 155 -2.59 9.86 -1.74
C LEU A 155 -1.75 10.89 -0.95
N PRO A 156 -1.88 12.20 -1.23
CA PRO A 156 -1.02 13.22 -0.62
C PRO A 156 -1.32 13.39 0.87
N ALA A 157 -0.30 13.70 1.66
CA ALA A 157 -0.48 14.17 3.01
C ALA A 157 -1.11 15.58 3.01
N LYS A 158 -1.74 15.96 4.14
CA LYS A 158 -2.45 17.23 4.21
C LYS A 158 -1.50 18.43 4.01
N GLY A 159 -1.78 19.21 2.99
CA GLY A 159 -0.99 20.40 2.65
C GLY A 159 0.21 20.11 1.76
N GLU A 160 0.44 18.85 1.44
CA GLU A 160 1.51 18.42 0.54
C GLU A 160 0.97 18.20 -0.88
N THR A 161 1.86 18.34 -1.84
CA THR A 161 1.63 17.96 -3.25
C THR A 161 2.84 17.17 -3.73
N LEU A 162 2.60 16.13 -4.48
CA LEU A 162 3.66 15.33 -5.09
C LEU A 162 3.28 15.12 -6.56
N ASP A 163 4.14 15.60 -7.47
CA ASP A 163 3.93 15.38 -8.89
C ASP A 163 4.23 13.92 -9.27
N ALA A 164 3.69 13.50 -10.42
CA ALA A 164 3.77 12.12 -10.87
C ALA A 164 5.21 11.63 -11.07
N GLU A 165 6.11 12.47 -11.57
CA GLU A 165 7.50 12.09 -11.82
C GLU A 165 8.24 11.88 -10.51
N THR A 166 8.10 12.80 -9.57
CA THR A 166 8.69 12.68 -8.23
C THR A 166 8.15 11.46 -7.49
N ALA A 167 6.82 11.22 -7.56
CA ALA A 167 6.20 10.04 -6.93
C ALA A 167 6.81 8.73 -7.43
N ASN A 168 7.00 8.59 -8.73
CA ASN A 168 7.55 7.37 -9.32
C ASN A 168 9.07 7.22 -9.09
N LYS A 169 9.81 8.32 -8.98
CA LYS A 169 11.20 8.28 -8.52
C LYS A 169 11.33 7.80 -7.07
N GLU A 170 10.47 8.31 -6.19
CA GLU A 170 10.41 7.86 -4.79
C GLU A 170 10.01 6.38 -4.67
N LEU A 171 9.07 5.90 -5.50
CA LEU A 171 8.71 4.49 -5.58
C LEU A 171 9.91 3.62 -5.98
N ALA A 172 10.63 4.02 -7.03
CA ALA A 172 11.84 3.35 -7.49
C ALA A 172 12.94 3.32 -6.40
N ASP A 173 13.15 4.42 -5.70
CA ASP A 173 14.11 4.51 -4.59
C ASP A 173 13.70 3.58 -3.43
N CYS A 174 12.42 3.58 -3.04
CA CYS A 174 11.89 2.65 -2.03
C CYS A 174 12.16 1.19 -2.41
N TYR A 175 11.84 0.79 -3.63
CA TYR A 175 12.11 -0.59 -4.10
C TYR A 175 13.59 -0.93 -4.09
N SER A 176 14.43 -0.01 -4.57
CA SER A 176 15.89 -0.23 -4.61
C SER A 176 16.48 -0.45 -3.21
N ARG A 177 15.94 0.24 -2.20
CA ARG A 177 16.36 0.09 -0.79
C ARG A 177 15.84 -1.20 -0.15
N VAL A 178 14.61 -1.61 -0.47
CA VAL A 178 13.98 -2.79 0.13
C VAL A 178 14.53 -4.09 -0.45
N MET A 179 14.66 -4.18 -1.77
CA MET A 179 15.06 -5.44 -2.41
C MET A 179 16.50 -5.44 -2.95
N GLY A 180 17.16 -4.29 -2.94
CA GLY A 180 18.48 -4.08 -3.54
C GLY A 180 18.42 -3.79 -5.04
N VAL A 181 19.37 -2.99 -5.52
CA VAL A 181 19.38 -2.44 -6.90
C VAL A 181 19.28 -3.52 -7.99
N ASP A 182 19.98 -4.65 -7.82
CA ASP A 182 20.00 -5.70 -8.85
C ASP A 182 18.64 -6.41 -8.99
N LYS A 183 17.98 -6.70 -7.87
CA LYS A 183 16.65 -7.30 -7.88
C LYS A 183 15.61 -6.31 -8.38
N TRP A 184 15.68 -5.06 -7.90
CA TRP A 184 14.79 -4.02 -8.36
C TRP A 184 14.82 -3.88 -9.89
N ARG A 185 15.99 -3.69 -10.49
CA ARG A 185 16.15 -3.57 -11.95
C ARG A 185 15.66 -4.79 -12.74
N ARG A 186 15.66 -5.96 -12.11
CA ARG A 186 15.22 -7.19 -12.74
C ARG A 186 13.71 -7.39 -12.73
N TYR A 187 13.04 -6.95 -11.67
CA TYR A 187 11.66 -7.32 -11.39
C TYR A 187 10.68 -6.14 -11.37
N VAL A 188 11.17 -4.92 -11.46
CA VAL A 188 10.33 -3.71 -11.47
C VAL A 188 10.65 -2.90 -12.71
N GLN A 189 9.64 -2.64 -13.54
CA GLN A 189 9.71 -1.73 -14.66
C GLN A 189 8.63 -0.67 -14.50
N LEU A 190 9.00 0.60 -14.64
CA LEU A 190 8.08 1.72 -14.58
C LEU A 190 7.92 2.32 -15.99
N TYR A 191 6.68 2.58 -16.37
CA TYR A 191 6.33 3.13 -17.67
C TYR A 191 5.59 4.45 -17.52
N ARG A 192 6.02 5.43 -18.31
CA ARG A 192 5.37 6.73 -18.43
C ARG A 192 3.98 6.61 -19.06
N PRO A 193 3.13 7.64 -18.98
CA PRO A 193 1.79 7.63 -19.62
C PRO A 193 1.81 7.40 -21.13
N ASP A 194 2.92 7.71 -21.80
CA ASP A 194 3.11 7.48 -23.25
C ASP A 194 3.60 6.06 -23.57
N GLY A 195 3.77 5.22 -22.56
CA GLY A 195 4.27 3.84 -22.67
C GLY A 195 5.79 3.71 -22.72
N THR A 196 6.53 4.81 -22.59
CA THR A 196 8.00 4.76 -22.53
C THR A 196 8.46 4.19 -21.20
N GLU A 197 9.34 3.19 -21.24
CA GLU A 197 9.97 2.64 -20.02
C GLU A 197 10.94 3.68 -19.44
N GLU A 198 10.78 3.95 -18.15
CA GLU A 198 11.71 4.80 -17.40
C GLU A 198 12.87 3.98 -16.85
N LYS A 199 14.08 4.51 -17.00
CA LYS A 199 15.32 3.90 -16.50
C LYS A 199 15.93 4.80 -15.44
N PHE A 200 15.75 4.44 -14.19
CA PHE A 200 16.35 5.11 -13.03
C PHE A 200 17.76 4.60 -12.72
#